data_c14048bbf59c0a6205d4e32dc8b7714b
#
_entry.id   c14048bbf59c0a6205d4e32dc8b7714b
#
_cell.length_a   1.000
_cell.length_b   1.000
_cell.length_c   1.000
_cell.angle_alpha   90.00
_cell.angle_beta   90.00
_cell.angle_gamma   90.00
#
_symmetry.space_group_name_H-M   'P 1'
#
loop_
_entity.id
_entity.type
_entity.pdbx_description
1 polymer ?
#
loop_
_entity_poly.entity_id
_entity_poly.type
_entity_poly.pdbx_seq_one_letter_code
_entity_poly.pdbx_strand_id
1 'polypeptide(L)'
;MYADYEIREVPIGYGPARRKVEEFLGKRTLRLDKVDYYEAIYPCGGDEMLAVGGLLGDAIRCIAVKEGMEDEHLANRLVSHLMVIVQRRGYPTVKVFTKPSNKAVFESLAFETLAETDSVVFMENGQMPLRDYLLSLERLARPGKSGVIVMNCNPFTRGHRYLIEEASKQVDNLYAVSYTHLRAHETRHDLV
;
A
#
# COMPACT_ATOMS: atom_id res chain seq x y z
N MET A 1 -21.32 15.38 23.68
CA MET A 1 -21.60 16.22 22.49
C MET A 1 -20.69 15.70 21.40
N TYR A 2 -21.24 14.97 20.45
CA TYR A 2 -20.40 14.51 19.33
C TYR A 2 -20.03 15.74 18.53
N ALA A 3 -18.73 16.04 18.47
CA ALA A 3 -18.25 17.10 17.59
C ALA A 3 -18.59 16.71 16.15
N ASP A 4 -19.27 17.58 15.42
CA ASP A 4 -19.54 17.37 14.00
C ASP A 4 -18.26 17.59 13.21
N TYR A 5 -17.81 16.54 12.53
CA TYR A 5 -16.62 16.55 11.71
C TYR A 5 -16.99 16.35 10.25
N GLU A 6 -16.29 17.03 9.37
CA GLU A 6 -16.39 16.84 7.91
C GLU A 6 -15.08 16.36 7.32
N ILE A 7 -15.18 15.50 6.32
CA ILE A 7 -14.03 15.03 5.53
C ILE A 7 -14.01 15.83 4.23
N ARG A 8 -12.88 16.46 3.93
CA ARG A 8 -12.69 17.24 2.70
C ARG A 8 -11.44 16.75 1.97
N GLU A 9 -11.54 16.64 0.63
CA GLU A 9 -10.39 16.41 -0.22
C GLU A 9 -9.41 17.58 -0.12
N VAL A 10 -8.12 17.26 -0.05
CA VAL A 10 -7.04 18.24 -0.04
C VAL A 10 -6.36 18.21 -1.40
N PRO A 11 -6.37 19.30 -2.18
CA PRO A 11 -5.75 19.37 -3.50
C PRO A 11 -4.21 19.37 -3.37
N ILE A 12 -3.63 18.20 -3.22
CA ILE A 12 -2.21 18.00 -2.91
C ILE A 12 -1.28 18.50 -4.03
N GLY A 13 -1.80 18.67 -5.24
CA GLY A 13 -1.09 19.32 -6.35
C GLY A 13 -0.96 20.84 -6.20
N TYR A 14 -1.74 21.45 -5.32
CA TYR A 14 -1.71 22.88 -5.06
C TYR A 14 -0.73 23.19 -3.92
N GLY A 15 0.30 23.99 -4.20
CA GLY A 15 1.42 24.24 -3.30
C GLY A 15 1.05 24.71 -1.88
N PRO A 16 0.09 25.65 -1.68
CA PRO A 16 -0.35 26.06 -0.35
C PRO A 16 -1.03 24.96 0.45
N ALA A 17 -1.89 24.14 -0.18
CA ALA A 17 -2.56 23.00 0.47
C ALA A 17 -1.53 21.93 0.85
N ARG A 18 -0.61 21.63 -0.06
CA ARG A 18 0.51 20.71 0.18
C ARG A 18 1.34 21.11 1.39
N ARG A 19 1.75 22.39 1.48
CA ARG A 19 2.52 22.89 2.63
C ARG A 19 1.79 22.71 3.96
N LYS A 20 0.49 22.97 4.02
CA LYS A 20 -0.31 22.73 5.24
C LYS A 20 -0.25 21.26 5.68
N VAL A 21 -0.33 20.32 4.73
CA VAL A 21 -0.21 18.88 5.02
C VAL A 21 1.22 18.54 5.47
N GLU A 22 2.24 19.04 4.81
CA GLU A 22 3.64 18.82 5.18
C GLU A 22 3.95 19.34 6.60
N GLU A 23 3.42 20.51 6.96
CA GLU A 23 3.52 21.06 8.32
C GLU A 23 2.77 20.18 9.34
N PHE A 24 1.57 19.71 9.01
CA PHE A 24 0.80 18.83 9.88
C PHE A 24 1.53 17.50 10.12
N LEU A 25 2.02 16.87 9.08
CA LEU A 25 2.79 15.63 9.16
C LEU A 25 4.12 15.81 9.90
N GLY A 26 4.80 16.95 9.67
CA GLY A 26 6.07 17.29 10.31
C GLY A 26 5.99 17.34 11.84
N LYS A 27 4.88 17.82 12.39
CA LYS A 27 4.60 17.80 13.84
C LYS A 27 4.52 16.38 14.41
N ARG A 28 4.32 15.37 13.54
CA ARG A 28 4.23 13.94 13.89
C ARG A 28 5.46 13.14 13.44
N THR A 29 6.55 13.84 13.10
CA THR A 29 7.78 13.22 12.58
C THR A 29 7.54 12.36 11.33
N LEU A 30 6.47 12.69 10.57
CA LEU A 30 6.14 12.07 9.32
C LEU A 30 6.47 13.00 8.14
N ARG A 31 6.69 12.40 6.99
CA ARG A 31 6.88 13.13 5.73
C ARG A 31 5.77 12.76 4.75
N LEU A 32 5.40 13.73 3.92
CA LEU A 32 4.50 13.45 2.82
C LEU A 32 5.23 12.64 1.76
N ASP A 33 4.76 11.42 1.56
CA ASP A 33 5.21 10.53 0.50
C ASP A 33 4.39 10.75 -0.78
N LYS A 34 4.71 10.05 -1.85
CA LYS A 34 3.93 10.08 -3.09
C LYS A 34 2.51 9.58 -2.84
N VAL A 35 1.53 10.40 -3.20
CA VAL A 35 0.09 10.09 -3.13
C VAL A 35 -0.60 10.60 -4.40
N ASP A 36 -1.69 9.96 -4.79
CA ASP A 36 -2.55 10.37 -5.90
C ASP A 36 -3.90 10.94 -5.43
N TYR A 37 -4.20 10.81 -4.14
CA TYR A 37 -5.37 11.35 -3.47
C TYR A 37 -5.02 11.68 -2.02
N TYR A 38 -5.62 12.73 -1.50
CA TYR A 38 -5.42 13.14 -0.11
C TYR A 38 -6.67 13.78 0.47
N GLU A 39 -6.97 13.49 1.74
CA GLU A 39 -8.08 14.10 2.44
C GLU A 39 -7.74 14.43 3.89
N ALA A 40 -8.53 15.28 4.50
CA ALA A 40 -8.40 15.65 5.90
C ALA A 40 -9.77 15.76 6.58
N ILE A 41 -9.77 15.53 7.88
CA ILE A 41 -10.91 15.77 8.76
C ILE A 41 -10.77 17.16 9.37
N TYR A 42 -11.87 17.90 9.37
CA TYR A 42 -12.01 19.23 9.93
C TYR A 42 -13.20 19.28 10.90
N PRO A 43 -13.22 20.18 11.88
CA PRO A 43 -14.44 20.53 12.59
C PRO A 43 -15.43 21.14 11.59
N CYS A 44 -16.73 20.90 11.74
CA CYS A 44 -17.74 21.55 10.89
C CYS A 44 -17.62 23.07 10.95
N GLY A 45 -17.48 23.70 9.78
CA GLY A 45 -17.27 25.15 9.66
C GLY A 45 -15.88 25.64 10.07
N GLY A 46 -14.92 24.74 10.37
CA GLY A 46 -13.54 25.07 10.70
C GLY A 46 -12.55 24.73 9.57
N ASP A 47 -11.34 25.27 9.68
CA ASP A 47 -10.26 25.09 8.70
C ASP A 47 -9.01 24.40 9.28
N GLU A 48 -9.06 24.04 10.56
CA GLU A 48 -7.99 23.32 11.21
C GLU A 48 -8.06 21.83 10.89
N MET A 49 -6.97 21.25 10.37
CA MET A 49 -6.88 19.82 10.13
C MET A 49 -6.77 19.07 11.46
N LEU A 50 -7.63 18.08 11.67
CA LEU A 50 -7.65 17.23 12.87
C LEU A 50 -7.07 15.84 12.58
N ALA A 51 -7.25 15.34 11.37
CA ALA A 51 -6.62 14.13 10.87
C ALA A 51 -6.39 14.27 9.38
N VAL A 52 -5.37 13.62 8.88
CA VAL A 52 -4.99 13.64 7.46
C VAL A 52 -4.62 12.25 6.98
N GLY A 53 -4.85 11.95 5.71
CA GLY A 53 -4.46 10.69 5.10
C GLY A 53 -4.62 10.71 3.59
N GLY A 54 -3.92 9.83 2.91
CA GLY A 54 -3.94 9.76 1.46
C GLY A 54 -3.85 8.35 0.91
N LEU A 55 -3.92 8.27 -0.40
CA LEU A 55 -3.84 7.04 -1.18
C LEU A 55 -2.74 7.13 -2.24
N LEU A 56 -2.15 6.00 -2.53
CA LEU A 56 -1.43 5.75 -3.77
C LEU A 56 -1.96 4.42 -4.35
N GLY A 57 -2.83 4.53 -5.36
CA GLY A 57 -3.56 3.38 -5.88
C GLY A 57 -4.45 2.75 -4.81
N ASP A 58 -4.14 1.53 -4.39
CA ASP A 58 -4.83 0.76 -3.35
C ASP A 58 -4.18 0.87 -1.95
N ALA A 59 -3.09 1.62 -1.82
CA ALA A 59 -2.35 1.74 -0.58
C ALA A 59 -2.69 3.02 0.18
N ILE A 60 -3.09 2.88 1.44
CA ILE A 60 -3.27 3.98 2.37
C ILE A 60 -1.90 4.46 2.86
N ARG A 61 -1.69 5.78 2.84
CA ARG A 61 -0.40 6.42 3.18
C ARG A 61 -0.57 7.70 3.97
N CYS A 62 0.48 8.08 4.68
CA CYS A 62 0.62 9.39 5.33
C CYS A 62 -0.54 9.73 6.26
N ILE A 63 -1.03 8.75 7.05
CA ILE A 63 -2.06 8.98 8.05
C ILE A 63 -1.45 9.62 9.29
N ALA A 64 -2.09 10.67 9.76
CA ALA A 64 -1.77 11.29 11.05
C ALA A 64 -3.03 11.91 11.69
N VAL A 65 -3.06 11.90 13.01
CA VAL A 65 -4.11 12.55 13.82
C VAL A 65 -3.47 13.66 14.64
N LYS A 66 -4.19 14.76 14.86
CA LYS A 66 -3.74 15.89 15.69
C LYS A 66 -3.48 15.42 17.12
N GLU A 67 -2.44 15.97 17.74
CA GLU A 67 -2.06 15.66 19.12
C GLU A 67 -3.17 15.97 20.10
N GLY A 68 -3.41 15.02 21.01
CA GLY A 68 -4.49 15.11 21.99
C GLY A 68 -5.88 14.76 21.46
N MET A 69 -5.98 14.25 20.19
CA MET A 69 -7.24 13.83 19.59
C MET A 69 -7.21 12.35 19.15
N GLU A 70 -6.27 11.58 19.65
CA GLU A 70 -6.08 10.16 19.29
C GLU A 70 -7.29 9.29 19.68
N ASP A 71 -7.97 9.64 20.78
CA ASP A 71 -9.12 8.90 21.30
C ASP A 71 -10.46 9.24 20.59
N GLU A 72 -10.48 10.25 19.72
CA GLU A 72 -11.69 10.71 19.01
C GLU A 72 -12.12 9.82 17.82
N HIS A 73 -11.52 8.67 17.69
CA HIS A 73 -11.78 7.74 16.57
C HIS A 73 -11.58 8.35 15.17
N LEU A 74 -10.86 9.46 15.08
CA LEU A 74 -10.63 10.18 13.82
C LEU A 74 -9.85 9.32 12.81
N ALA A 75 -8.87 8.55 13.30
CA ALA A 75 -8.12 7.62 12.45
C ALA A 75 -9.03 6.58 11.81
N ASN A 76 -9.91 5.94 12.61
CA ASN A 76 -10.84 4.93 12.13
C ASN A 76 -11.80 5.51 11.09
N ARG A 77 -12.33 6.72 11.34
CA ARG A 77 -13.23 7.41 10.42
C ARG A 77 -12.55 7.74 9.10
N LEU A 78 -11.32 8.26 9.16
CA LEU A 78 -10.54 8.59 7.98
C LEU A 78 -10.19 7.34 7.15
N VAL A 79 -9.66 6.30 7.81
CA VAL A 79 -9.31 5.03 7.16
C VAL A 79 -10.55 4.40 6.50
N SER A 80 -11.68 4.35 7.21
CA SER A 80 -12.94 3.82 6.66
C SER A 80 -13.38 4.58 5.40
N HIS A 81 -13.23 5.91 5.39
CA HIS A 81 -13.56 6.71 4.21
C HIS A 81 -12.59 6.43 3.05
N LEU A 82 -11.29 6.39 3.32
CA LEU A 82 -10.28 6.03 2.31
C LEU A 82 -10.52 4.63 1.72
N MET A 83 -10.93 3.64 2.54
CA MET A 83 -11.31 2.31 2.06
C MET A 83 -12.46 2.36 1.05
N VAL A 84 -13.49 3.18 1.32
CA VAL A 84 -14.60 3.38 0.38
C VAL A 84 -14.12 3.97 -0.95
N ILE A 85 -13.17 4.90 -0.90
CA ILE A 85 -12.60 5.48 -2.13
C ILE A 85 -11.82 4.44 -2.93
N VAL A 86 -11.01 3.61 -2.26
CA VAL A 86 -10.26 2.52 -2.90
C VAL A 86 -11.22 1.54 -3.59
N GLN A 87 -12.32 1.15 -2.92
CA GLN A 87 -13.35 0.29 -3.51
C GLN A 87 -14.04 0.94 -4.72
N ARG A 88 -14.39 2.24 -4.62
CA ARG A 88 -14.97 3.00 -5.74
C ARG A 88 -14.03 3.12 -6.94
N ARG A 89 -12.73 3.09 -6.71
CA ARG A 89 -11.70 3.01 -7.76
C ARG A 89 -11.57 1.63 -8.41
N GLY A 90 -12.32 0.63 -7.91
CA GLY A 90 -12.33 -0.74 -8.45
C GLY A 90 -11.21 -1.64 -7.92
N TYR A 91 -10.49 -1.24 -6.87
CA TYR A 91 -9.51 -2.10 -6.24
C TYR A 91 -10.19 -3.09 -5.28
N PRO A 92 -9.89 -4.40 -5.39
CA PRO A 92 -10.51 -5.42 -4.54
C PRO A 92 -9.92 -5.48 -3.13
N THR A 93 -8.76 -4.87 -2.92
CA THR A 93 -7.99 -4.94 -1.68
C THR A 93 -7.42 -3.57 -1.34
N VAL A 94 -7.41 -3.24 -0.06
CA VAL A 94 -6.78 -2.04 0.50
C VAL A 94 -5.55 -2.46 1.29
N LYS A 95 -4.44 -1.78 1.10
CA LYS A 95 -3.15 -2.07 1.74
C LYS A 95 -2.71 -0.93 2.63
N VAL A 96 -1.98 -1.26 3.69
CA VAL A 96 -1.34 -0.26 4.55
C VAL A 96 0.01 -0.75 5.06
N PHE A 97 0.96 0.18 5.13
CA PHE A 97 2.21 0.02 5.88
C PHE A 97 2.18 0.99 7.06
N THR A 98 2.27 0.45 8.27
CA THR A 98 2.14 1.25 9.49
C THR A 98 3.14 0.83 10.55
N LYS A 99 3.26 1.62 11.63
CA LYS A 99 4.06 1.24 12.80
C LYS A 99 3.32 0.18 13.62
N PRO A 100 4.04 -0.72 14.35
CA PRO A 100 3.40 -1.71 15.22
C PRO A 100 2.43 -1.09 16.23
N SER A 101 2.73 0.10 16.74
CA SER A 101 1.84 0.83 17.67
C SER A 101 0.45 1.17 17.12
N ASN A 102 0.30 1.22 15.81
CA ASN A 102 -0.96 1.55 15.15
C ASN A 102 -1.73 0.30 14.68
N LYS A 103 -1.17 -0.89 14.86
CA LYS A 103 -1.73 -2.15 14.39
C LYS A 103 -3.18 -2.34 14.84
N ALA A 104 -3.47 -2.12 16.12
CA ALA A 104 -4.80 -2.28 16.70
C ALA A 104 -5.89 -1.43 16.02
N VAL A 105 -5.54 -0.23 15.54
CA VAL A 105 -6.46 0.64 14.78
C VAL A 105 -6.90 -0.05 13.49
N PHE A 106 -5.96 -0.61 12.75
CA PHE A 106 -6.25 -1.29 11.49
C PHE A 106 -6.93 -2.65 11.70
N GLU A 107 -6.57 -3.39 12.74
CA GLU A 107 -7.25 -4.64 13.12
C GLU A 107 -8.72 -4.39 13.44
N SER A 108 -9.05 -3.27 14.12
CA SER A 108 -10.45 -2.89 14.40
C SER A 108 -11.26 -2.59 13.14
N LEU A 109 -10.60 -2.33 12.01
CA LEU A 109 -11.17 -2.12 10.68
C LEU A 109 -11.03 -3.37 9.78
N ALA A 110 -10.81 -4.53 10.39
CA ALA A 110 -10.68 -5.82 9.72
C ALA A 110 -9.51 -5.91 8.72
N PHE A 111 -8.42 -5.17 8.98
CA PHE A 111 -7.16 -5.43 8.29
C PHE A 111 -6.47 -6.65 8.90
N GLU A 112 -5.92 -7.51 8.06
CA GLU A 112 -5.13 -8.67 8.48
C GLU A 112 -3.64 -8.40 8.24
N THR A 113 -2.81 -8.82 9.21
CA THR A 113 -1.35 -8.71 9.10
C THR A 113 -0.81 -9.75 8.11
N LEU A 114 -0.06 -9.29 7.12
CA LEU A 114 0.66 -10.14 6.15
C LEU A 114 2.13 -10.33 6.53
N ALA A 115 2.76 -9.27 7.01
CA ALA A 115 4.15 -9.29 7.45
C ALA A 115 4.38 -8.24 8.53
N GLU A 116 5.29 -8.54 9.45
CA GLU A 116 5.62 -7.65 10.56
C GLU A 116 7.13 -7.71 10.85
N THR A 117 7.69 -6.54 11.15
CA THR A 117 9.05 -6.34 11.65
C THR A 117 8.98 -5.48 12.91
N ASP A 118 10.10 -5.26 13.58
CA ASP A 118 10.17 -4.40 14.76
C ASP A 118 9.72 -2.96 14.51
N SER A 119 9.72 -2.50 13.26
CA SER A 119 9.46 -1.11 12.89
C SER A 119 8.27 -0.90 11.98
N VAL A 120 7.83 -1.93 11.24
CA VAL A 120 6.77 -1.82 10.22
C VAL A 120 5.87 -3.05 10.23
N VAL A 121 4.58 -2.82 10.13
CA VAL A 121 3.56 -3.85 9.88
C VAL A 121 2.95 -3.59 8.50
N PHE A 122 2.90 -4.62 7.68
CA PHE A 122 2.17 -4.62 6.41
C PHE A 122 0.85 -5.37 6.58
N MET A 123 -0.25 -4.69 6.27
CA MET A 123 -1.60 -5.23 6.45
C MET A 123 -2.44 -4.99 5.21
N GLU A 124 -3.43 -5.86 5.00
CA GLU A 124 -4.43 -5.71 3.93
C GLU A 124 -5.85 -5.97 4.43
N ASN A 125 -6.84 -5.36 3.74
CA ASN A 125 -8.26 -5.61 3.92
C ASN A 125 -8.91 -5.80 2.56
N GLY A 126 -9.89 -6.70 2.46
CA GLY A 126 -10.66 -6.98 1.24
C GLY A 126 -10.59 -8.43 0.83
N GLN A 127 -10.67 -8.72 -0.47
CA GLN A 127 -10.68 -10.08 -1.02
C GLN A 127 -9.30 -10.79 -0.96
N MET A 128 -8.32 -10.20 -0.34
CA MET A 128 -7.03 -10.75 0.07
C MET A 128 -6.23 -11.49 -1.02
N PRO A 129 -6.08 -10.93 -2.21
CA PRO A 129 -5.42 -11.62 -3.30
C PRO A 129 -3.94 -11.92 -3.03
N LEU A 130 -3.26 -11.12 -2.18
CA LEU A 130 -1.86 -11.37 -1.83
C LEU A 130 -1.73 -12.56 -0.88
N ARG A 131 -2.58 -12.67 0.12
CA ARG A 131 -2.61 -13.82 1.03
C ARG A 131 -2.89 -15.11 0.29
N ASP A 132 -3.93 -15.13 -0.55
CA ASP A 132 -4.29 -16.31 -1.34
C ASP A 132 -3.16 -16.70 -2.29
N TYR A 133 -2.51 -15.71 -2.89
CA TYR A 133 -1.34 -15.93 -3.73
C TYR A 133 -0.19 -16.56 -2.93
N LEU A 134 0.14 -16.03 -1.74
CA LEU A 134 1.18 -16.59 -0.87
C LEU A 134 0.87 -18.02 -0.45
N LEU A 135 -0.37 -18.30 -0.05
CA LEU A 135 -0.82 -19.67 0.27
C LEU A 135 -0.70 -20.62 -0.94
N SER A 136 -0.94 -20.12 -2.15
CA SER A 136 -0.72 -20.91 -3.36
C SER A 136 0.75 -21.24 -3.60
N LEU A 137 1.67 -20.32 -3.26
CA LEU A 137 3.11 -20.53 -3.35
C LEU A 137 3.61 -21.53 -2.30
N GLU A 138 3.07 -21.49 -1.08
CA GLU A 138 3.44 -22.46 -0.03
C GLU A 138 3.21 -23.91 -0.47
N ARG A 139 2.17 -24.18 -1.27
CA ARG A 139 1.90 -25.51 -1.85
C ARG A 139 2.98 -25.97 -2.84
N LEU A 140 3.77 -25.05 -3.36
CA LEU A 140 4.87 -25.34 -4.26
C LEU A 140 6.20 -25.54 -3.52
N ALA A 141 6.24 -25.22 -2.22
CA ALA A 141 7.45 -25.37 -1.41
C ALA A 141 7.91 -26.82 -1.35
N ARG A 142 9.19 -27.05 -1.54
CA ARG A 142 9.84 -28.36 -1.49
C ARG A 142 11.07 -28.29 -0.58
N PRO A 143 11.43 -29.38 0.09
CA PRO A 143 12.66 -29.43 0.87
C PRO A 143 13.89 -29.30 -0.02
N GLY A 144 14.97 -28.75 0.50
CA GLY A 144 16.24 -28.56 -0.21
C GLY A 144 16.55 -27.08 -0.49
N LYS A 145 17.66 -26.86 -1.17
CA LYS A 145 18.11 -25.53 -1.56
C LYS A 145 17.25 -25.00 -2.69
N SER A 146 16.53 -23.92 -2.43
CA SER A 146 15.68 -23.27 -3.41
C SER A 146 16.35 -22.05 -4.05
N GLY A 147 16.10 -21.84 -5.32
CA GLY A 147 16.47 -20.65 -6.09
C GLY A 147 15.28 -20.07 -6.81
N VAL A 148 15.30 -18.76 -7.07
CA VAL A 148 14.28 -18.09 -7.86
C VAL A 148 14.91 -17.31 -8.99
N ILE A 149 14.28 -17.34 -10.15
CA ILE A 149 14.59 -16.49 -11.30
C ILE A 149 13.34 -15.70 -11.64
N VAL A 150 13.48 -14.39 -11.72
CA VAL A 150 12.41 -13.49 -12.19
C VAL A 150 12.82 -12.97 -13.55
N MET A 151 12.01 -13.23 -14.58
CA MET A 151 12.34 -12.85 -15.95
C MET A 151 11.10 -12.53 -16.77
N ASN A 152 11.26 -11.70 -17.79
CA ASN A 152 10.26 -11.50 -18.83
C ASN A 152 10.53 -12.51 -19.96
N CYS A 153 9.66 -13.51 -20.08
CA CYS A 153 9.79 -14.61 -21.07
C CYS A 153 8.89 -14.41 -22.29
N ASN A 154 8.55 -13.19 -22.64
CA ASN A 154 7.72 -12.93 -23.82
C ASN A 154 8.48 -12.01 -24.84
N PRO A 155 9.02 -12.58 -25.92
CA PRO A 155 9.09 -14.02 -26.27
C PRO A 155 10.13 -14.79 -25.43
N PHE A 156 9.92 -16.10 -25.27
CA PHE A 156 10.92 -16.99 -24.69
C PHE A 156 12.09 -17.22 -25.66
N THR A 157 13.30 -16.88 -25.20
CA THR A 157 14.51 -16.93 -26.03
C THR A 157 15.48 -18.03 -25.58
N ARG A 158 16.48 -18.32 -26.43
CA ARG A 158 17.58 -19.24 -26.06
C ARG A 158 18.36 -18.78 -24.85
N GLY A 159 18.48 -17.46 -24.63
CA GLY A 159 19.10 -16.89 -23.43
C GLY A 159 18.31 -17.21 -22.15
N HIS A 160 17.00 -17.12 -22.19
CA HIS A 160 16.15 -17.51 -21.05
C HIS A 160 16.31 -19.00 -20.72
N ARG A 161 16.33 -19.86 -21.75
CA ARG A 161 16.56 -21.30 -21.59
C ARG A 161 17.93 -21.57 -20.93
N TYR A 162 18.99 -20.97 -21.46
CA TYR A 162 20.34 -21.09 -20.90
C TYR A 162 20.40 -20.68 -19.42
N LEU A 163 19.78 -19.53 -19.06
CA LEU A 163 19.74 -19.07 -17.68
C LEU A 163 19.04 -20.08 -16.75
N ILE A 164 17.92 -20.65 -17.17
CA ILE A 164 17.19 -21.66 -16.41
C ILE A 164 18.05 -22.92 -16.25
N GLU A 165 18.66 -23.41 -17.33
CA GLU A 165 19.52 -24.60 -17.31
C GLU A 165 20.75 -24.44 -16.41
N GLU A 166 21.39 -23.26 -16.42
CA GLU A 166 22.54 -22.99 -15.55
C GLU A 166 22.14 -22.81 -14.07
N ALA A 167 21.05 -22.12 -13.82
CA ALA A 167 20.56 -21.92 -12.45
C ALA A 167 20.06 -23.23 -11.84
N SER A 168 19.43 -24.10 -12.60
CA SER A 168 18.94 -25.40 -12.12
C SER A 168 20.05 -26.34 -11.62
N LYS A 169 21.29 -26.15 -12.09
CA LYS A 169 22.46 -26.93 -11.62
C LYS A 169 22.93 -26.50 -10.22
N GLN A 170 22.49 -25.37 -9.72
CA GLN A 170 22.98 -24.76 -8.48
C GLN A 170 22.05 -24.95 -7.27
N VAL A 171 20.84 -25.47 -7.52
CA VAL A 171 19.77 -25.60 -6.53
C VAL A 171 18.99 -26.90 -6.70
N ASP A 172 18.37 -27.38 -5.64
CA ASP A 172 17.51 -28.57 -5.67
C ASP A 172 16.13 -28.22 -6.28
N ASN A 173 15.65 -27.00 -6.03
CA ASN A 173 14.36 -26.50 -6.53
C ASN A 173 14.55 -25.14 -7.16
N LEU A 174 14.24 -25.01 -8.44
CA LEU A 174 14.27 -23.73 -9.14
C LEU A 174 12.86 -23.26 -9.46
N TYR A 175 12.52 -22.07 -8.99
CA TYR A 175 11.27 -21.38 -9.30
C TYR A 175 11.50 -20.31 -10.35
N ALA A 176 10.90 -20.48 -11.53
CA ALA A 176 10.97 -19.49 -12.60
C ALA A 176 9.68 -18.65 -12.60
N VAL A 177 9.79 -17.38 -12.26
CA VAL A 177 8.67 -16.43 -12.25
C VAL A 177 8.69 -15.64 -13.54
N SER A 178 7.69 -15.89 -14.39
CA SER A 178 7.47 -15.10 -15.59
C SER A 178 6.60 -13.88 -15.26
N TYR A 179 7.18 -12.72 -15.47
CA TYR A 179 6.53 -11.46 -15.21
C TYR A 179 6.06 -10.88 -16.56
N THR A 180 4.81 -11.15 -16.87
CA THR A 180 4.29 -10.90 -18.22
C THR A 180 3.50 -9.62 -18.37
N HIS A 181 3.15 -8.88 -17.33
CA HIS A 181 2.28 -7.73 -17.49
C HIS A 181 2.38 -6.64 -16.44
N LEU A 182 2.83 -5.51 -16.89
CA LEU A 182 2.17 -4.21 -16.77
C LEU A 182 2.82 -3.18 -17.72
N ARG A 183 3.76 -3.61 -18.56
CA ARG A 183 4.51 -2.72 -19.46
C ARG A 183 4.38 -2.98 -20.95
N ALA A 184 3.44 -3.78 -21.38
CA ALA A 184 3.20 -3.99 -22.83
C ALA A 184 2.73 -2.69 -23.55
N HIS A 185 2.32 -1.68 -22.82
CA HIS A 185 1.98 -0.36 -23.37
C HIS A 185 3.13 0.65 -23.38
N GLU A 186 4.15 0.49 -22.54
CA GLU A 186 5.29 1.43 -22.52
C GLU A 186 6.33 1.13 -23.60
N THR A 187 6.53 -0.12 -23.98
CA THR A 187 7.50 -0.52 -25.00
C THR A 187 7.12 -0.17 -26.44
N ARG A 188 5.91 0.30 -26.68
CA ARG A 188 5.47 0.72 -28.01
C ARG A 188 5.82 2.16 -28.40
N HIS A 189 6.21 2.99 -27.42
CA HIS A 189 6.58 4.39 -27.66
C HIS A 189 8.09 4.64 -27.81
N ASP A 190 8.93 3.66 -27.43
CA ASP A 190 10.38 3.83 -27.50
C ASP A 190 11.04 3.22 -28.74
N LEU A 191 10.26 2.82 -29.75
CA LEU A 191 10.73 2.22 -30.99
C LEU A 191 10.32 3.03 -32.23
N VAL A 192 10.30 4.39 -32.12
CA VAL A 192 10.25 5.27 -33.31
C VAL A 192 11.38 6.27 -33.26
#